data_882fc4097e3c0a8a940fd00b5d435c87
#
_entry.id   882fc4097e3c0a8a940fd00b5d435c87
#
_cell.length_a   1.000
_cell.length_b   1.000
_cell.length_c   1.000
_cell.angle_alpha   90.00
_cell.angle_beta   90.00
_cell.angle_gamma   90.00
#
_symmetry.space_group_name_H-M   'P 1'
#
loop_
_entity.id
_entity.type
_entity.pdbx_description
1 polymer ?
#
loop_
_entity_poly.entity_id
_entity_poly.type
_entity_poly.pdbx_seq_one_letter_code
_entity_poly.pdbx_strand_id
1 'polypeptide(L)'
;MQQPLYGLIGGKLGHSYSKIIHEKIADYTYELLPLPTEAEARTFMERRAFAAINVTIPYKQFVIPYCDVVDPKAQAIGAVNTIVNRDGKLYGYNTDYAGFAYLAGAHGVDFAGKTVLILGTGGTHSTVTAVCRDGGAKEILTASRTGKGDALLYSEAMHRPDVQIIVNTTPCGMFPNVGQCLIDPKAFPALEAVLDVVYNPFRTELLLRAEDCGVTAAGGFEMLVAQAVFAAEHFTGRQLDTAAIIPAVSRELRHQLANVSIIGMPGCGKSTVGAALAKRLDKKFVDLDAEIERRTGHNIPDIFAQEGEDAFRRYEADVLAEVAKGNSQVIACGGGVIKSPANTRALR
;
A
#
# COMPACT_ATOMS: atom_id res chain seq x y z
N MET A 1 -23.05 12.70 -27.16
CA MET A 1 -23.33 12.26 -25.76
C MET A 1 -22.02 12.35 -25.01
N GLN A 2 -21.99 13.03 -23.85
CA GLN A 2 -20.80 13.06 -22.99
C GLN A 2 -20.53 11.62 -22.48
N GLN A 3 -19.27 11.18 -22.52
CA GLN A 3 -18.90 9.87 -21.97
C GLN A 3 -19.23 9.83 -20.48
N PRO A 4 -19.72 8.69 -19.96
CA PRO A 4 -20.03 8.56 -18.55
C PRO A 4 -18.74 8.71 -17.72
N LEU A 5 -18.76 9.54 -16.68
CA LEU A 5 -17.62 9.80 -15.81
C LEU A 5 -17.47 8.65 -14.81
N TYR A 6 -16.33 7.99 -14.83
CA TYR A 6 -15.82 7.08 -13.79
C TYR A 6 -14.57 7.66 -13.16
N GLY A 7 -14.39 7.54 -11.85
CA GLY A 7 -13.20 8.11 -11.24
C GLY A 7 -13.07 7.90 -9.74
N LEU A 8 -12.01 8.50 -9.18
CA LEU A 8 -11.71 8.54 -7.76
C LEU A 8 -11.79 9.97 -7.25
N ILE A 9 -12.58 10.22 -6.22
CA ILE A 9 -12.55 11.47 -5.47
C ILE A 9 -11.79 11.32 -4.15
N GLY A 10 -11.06 12.36 -3.77
CA GLY A 10 -10.30 12.42 -2.52
C GLY A 10 -9.58 13.75 -2.37
N GLY A 11 -8.98 14.01 -1.20
CA GLY A 11 -8.29 15.28 -0.94
C GLY A 11 -7.02 15.45 -1.76
N LYS A 12 -6.17 14.41 -1.82
CA LYS A 12 -4.89 14.38 -2.58
C LYS A 12 -4.75 13.01 -3.25
N LEU A 13 -4.53 12.99 -4.56
CA LEU A 13 -4.55 11.77 -5.36
C LEU A 13 -3.25 11.53 -6.16
N GLY A 14 -2.20 12.33 -5.96
CA GLY A 14 -0.99 12.35 -6.79
C GLY A 14 -0.20 11.03 -6.90
N HIS A 15 -0.45 10.07 -6.03
CA HIS A 15 0.24 8.77 -6.00
C HIS A 15 -0.74 7.59 -6.06
N SER A 16 -1.98 7.82 -6.53
CA SER A 16 -2.99 6.77 -6.62
C SER A 16 -2.76 5.85 -7.80
N TYR A 17 -2.73 4.55 -7.56
CA TYR A 17 -2.71 3.52 -8.62
C TYR A 17 -4.12 3.15 -9.13
N SER A 18 -5.18 3.75 -8.59
CA SER A 18 -6.56 3.39 -8.97
C SER A 18 -6.82 3.50 -10.46
N LYS A 19 -6.32 4.57 -11.12
CA LYS A 19 -6.50 4.75 -12.57
C LYS A 19 -5.95 3.57 -13.37
N ILE A 20 -4.68 3.23 -13.17
CA ILE A 20 -4.03 2.15 -13.92
C ILE A 20 -4.64 0.77 -13.60
N ILE A 21 -5.18 0.59 -12.40
CA ILE A 21 -5.87 -0.64 -12.03
C ILE A 21 -7.22 -0.73 -12.74
N HIS A 22 -8.07 0.29 -12.62
CA HIS A 22 -9.40 0.30 -13.22
C HIS A 22 -9.39 0.18 -14.74
N GLU A 23 -8.46 0.88 -15.42
CA GLU A 23 -8.31 0.81 -16.89
C GLU A 23 -7.75 -0.53 -17.40
N LYS A 24 -7.19 -1.37 -16.50
CA LYS A 24 -6.82 -2.76 -16.80
C LYS A 24 -7.96 -3.76 -16.56
N ILE A 25 -8.89 -3.42 -15.68
CA ILE A 25 -9.98 -4.32 -15.28
C ILE A 25 -11.16 -4.23 -16.25
N ALA A 26 -11.48 -3.03 -16.72
CA ALA A 26 -12.68 -2.80 -17.54
C ALA A 26 -12.47 -1.71 -18.58
N ASP A 27 -13.30 -1.76 -19.63
CA ASP A 27 -13.25 -0.84 -20.77
C ASP A 27 -14.01 0.46 -20.46
N TYR A 28 -13.44 1.27 -19.57
CA TYR A 28 -13.85 2.65 -19.31
C TYR A 28 -12.65 3.53 -18.97
N THR A 29 -12.74 4.82 -19.28
CA THR A 29 -11.75 5.79 -18.84
C THR A 29 -11.99 6.12 -17.36
N TYR A 30 -10.94 6.06 -16.56
CA TYR A 30 -11.01 6.35 -15.13
C TYR A 30 -10.21 7.61 -14.77
N GLU A 31 -10.83 8.55 -14.07
CA GLU A 31 -10.23 9.83 -13.76
C GLU A 31 -9.88 9.99 -12.27
N LEU A 32 -8.77 10.66 -12.00
CA LEU A 32 -8.43 11.09 -10.66
C LEU A 32 -8.93 12.52 -10.46
N LEU A 33 -9.88 12.70 -9.54
CA LEU A 33 -10.60 13.93 -9.30
C LEU A 33 -10.25 14.46 -7.90
N PRO A 34 -9.11 15.16 -7.73
CA PRO A 34 -8.75 15.74 -6.44
C PRO A 34 -9.74 16.84 -6.07
N LEU A 35 -10.30 16.75 -4.88
CA LEU A 35 -11.20 17.71 -4.27
C LEU A 35 -10.57 18.17 -2.95
N PRO A 36 -9.72 19.18 -2.95
CA PRO A 36 -8.95 19.60 -1.78
C PRO A 36 -9.81 20.08 -0.60
N THR A 37 -11.01 20.56 -0.86
CA THR A 37 -11.91 21.12 0.16
C THR A 37 -13.23 20.38 0.23
N GLU A 38 -13.86 20.41 1.42
CA GLU A 38 -15.19 19.85 1.61
C GLU A 38 -16.26 20.55 0.74
N ALA A 39 -16.10 21.85 0.48
CA ALA A 39 -17.02 22.60 -0.37
C ALA A 39 -17.01 22.11 -1.82
N GLU A 40 -15.83 21.78 -2.36
CA GLU A 40 -15.70 21.19 -3.69
C GLU A 40 -16.32 19.78 -3.72
N ALA A 41 -16.06 18.97 -2.69
CA ALA A 41 -16.65 17.64 -2.57
C ALA A 41 -18.18 17.70 -2.48
N ARG A 42 -18.74 18.66 -1.73
CA ARG A 42 -20.16 18.92 -1.63
C ARG A 42 -20.77 19.25 -2.99
N THR A 43 -20.18 20.24 -3.68
CA THR A 43 -20.64 20.66 -5.00
C THR A 43 -20.60 19.50 -6.01
N PHE A 44 -19.54 18.68 -5.96
CA PHE A 44 -19.41 17.51 -6.83
C PHE A 44 -20.52 16.49 -6.56
N MET A 45 -20.78 16.15 -5.29
CA MET A 45 -21.81 15.18 -4.91
C MET A 45 -23.23 15.67 -5.23
N GLU A 46 -23.52 16.97 -5.03
CA GLU A 46 -24.84 17.56 -5.33
C GLU A 46 -25.14 17.57 -6.83
N ARG A 47 -24.14 17.75 -7.69
CA ARG A 47 -24.29 17.71 -9.16
C ARG A 47 -24.63 16.32 -9.69
N ARG A 48 -24.24 15.26 -8.99
CA ARG A 48 -24.45 13.84 -9.41
C ARG A 48 -24.04 13.55 -10.86
N ALA A 49 -23.09 14.32 -11.44
CA ALA A 49 -22.71 14.25 -12.85
C ALA A 49 -21.62 13.20 -13.10
N PHE A 50 -21.85 11.98 -12.62
CA PHE A 50 -20.96 10.83 -12.80
C PHE A 50 -21.78 9.54 -12.95
N ALA A 51 -21.20 8.53 -13.59
CA ALA A 51 -21.77 7.18 -13.66
C ALA A 51 -21.44 6.37 -12.41
N ALA A 52 -20.15 6.35 -12.02
CA ALA A 52 -19.73 5.73 -10.78
C ALA A 52 -18.37 6.29 -10.32
N ILE A 53 -18.15 6.31 -9.02
CA ILE A 53 -16.92 6.81 -8.42
C ILE A 53 -16.45 5.93 -7.25
N ASN A 54 -15.14 5.88 -7.07
CA ASN A 54 -14.57 5.51 -5.78
C ASN A 54 -14.33 6.76 -4.94
N VAL A 55 -14.29 6.56 -3.64
CA VAL A 55 -14.11 7.61 -2.63
C VAL A 55 -12.98 7.22 -1.69
N THR A 56 -12.01 8.13 -1.51
CA THR A 56 -10.92 7.93 -0.55
C THR A 56 -10.86 9.06 0.49
N ILE A 57 -9.86 9.04 1.32
CA ILE A 57 -9.65 10.02 2.40
C ILE A 57 -9.70 11.46 1.84
N PRO A 58 -10.41 12.37 2.52
CA PRO A 58 -11.09 12.20 3.81
C PRO A 58 -12.60 11.89 3.71
N TYR A 59 -13.14 11.58 2.54
CA TYR A 59 -14.55 11.70 2.19
C TYR A 59 -15.42 10.43 2.39
N LYS A 60 -14.84 9.29 2.83
CA LYS A 60 -15.59 8.01 2.96
C LYS A 60 -16.83 8.07 3.88
N GLN A 61 -16.79 8.92 4.92
CA GLN A 61 -17.94 9.17 5.79
C GLN A 61 -18.80 10.32 5.29
N PHE A 62 -18.15 11.36 4.77
CA PHE A 62 -18.78 12.57 4.25
C PHE A 62 -19.82 12.29 3.16
N VAL A 63 -19.58 11.28 2.30
CA VAL A 63 -20.45 10.99 1.16
C VAL A 63 -21.71 10.20 1.53
N ILE A 64 -21.79 9.62 2.72
CA ILE A 64 -22.93 8.79 3.16
C ILE A 64 -24.27 9.52 3.04
N PRO A 65 -24.43 10.78 3.52
CA PRO A 65 -25.70 11.51 3.42
C PRO A 65 -26.16 11.84 2.00
N TYR A 66 -25.27 11.73 1.00
CA TYR A 66 -25.59 11.98 -0.41
C TYR A 66 -26.10 10.73 -1.12
N CYS A 67 -25.88 9.53 -0.53
CA CYS A 67 -26.34 8.27 -1.09
C CYS A 67 -27.82 8.07 -0.76
N ASP A 68 -28.62 7.78 -1.79
CA ASP A 68 -30.05 7.48 -1.62
C ASP A 68 -30.27 6.08 -1.03
N VAL A 69 -29.32 5.17 -1.29
CA VAL A 69 -29.27 3.82 -0.73
C VAL A 69 -27.85 3.51 -0.32
N VAL A 70 -27.64 3.04 0.89
CA VAL A 70 -26.35 2.55 1.37
C VAL A 70 -26.48 1.05 1.64
N ASP A 71 -25.55 0.29 1.11
CA ASP A 71 -25.45 -1.15 1.38
C ASP A 71 -25.36 -1.42 2.89
N PRO A 72 -26.08 -2.43 3.44
CA PRO A 72 -26.10 -2.70 4.87
C PRO A 72 -24.71 -2.89 5.49
N LYS A 73 -23.75 -3.47 4.75
CA LYS A 73 -22.38 -3.64 5.22
C LYS A 73 -21.65 -2.29 5.30
N ALA A 74 -21.78 -1.46 4.26
CA ALA A 74 -21.21 -0.11 4.25
C ALA A 74 -21.80 0.78 5.35
N GLN A 75 -23.11 0.64 5.62
CA GLN A 75 -23.80 1.33 6.70
C GLN A 75 -23.27 0.91 8.07
N ALA A 76 -23.10 -0.40 8.31
CA ALA A 76 -22.58 -0.94 9.57
C ALA A 76 -21.13 -0.53 9.83
N ILE A 77 -20.32 -0.43 8.77
CA ILE A 77 -18.91 0.05 8.81
C ILE A 77 -18.86 1.56 9.06
N GLY A 78 -19.89 2.31 8.61
CA GLY A 78 -19.92 3.77 8.66
C GLY A 78 -18.99 4.43 7.63
N ALA A 79 -18.73 3.77 6.50
CA ALA A 79 -17.86 4.29 5.44
C ALA A 79 -18.27 3.76 4.05
N VAL A 80 -18.33 4.65 3.07
CA VAL A 80 -18.59 4.35 1.66
C VAL A 80 -17.33 4.69 0.86
N ASN A 81 -16.82 3.74 0.08
CA ASN A 81 -15.68 3.95 -0.82
C ASN A 81 -16.03 3.75 -2.30
N THR A 82 -17.29 3.39 -2.60
CA THR A 82 -17.77 3.12 -3.97
C THR A 82 -19.19 3.61 -4.10
N ILE A 83 -19.47 4.46 -5.10
CA ILE A 83 -20.80 5.02 -5.35
C ILE A 83 -21.16 4.81 -6.82
N VAL A 84 -22.35 4.29 -7.07
CA VAL A 84 -22.88 4.12 -8.43
C VAL A 84 -24.13 4.98 -8.59
N ASN A 85 -24.18 5.73 -9.69
CA ASN A 85 -25.35 6.50 -10.08
C ASN A 85 -26.21 5.68 -11.06
N ARG A 86 -27.41 5.33 -10.66
CA ARG A 86 -28.40 4.67 -11.52
C ARG A 86 -29.58 5.61 -11.68
N ASP A 87 -29.67 6.23 -12.85
CA ASP A 87 -30.76 7.16 -13.19
C ASP A 87 -30.97 8.28 -12.15
N GLY A 88 -29.86 8.87 -11.68
CA GLY A 88 -29.87 9.96 -10.70
C GLY A 88 -29.95 9.49 -9.24
N LYS A 89 -30.15 8.21 -8.98
CA LYS A 89 -30.16 7.61 -7.64
C LYS A 89 -28.76 7.05 -7.29
N LEU A 90 -28.22 7.49 -6.16
CA LEU A 90 -26.87 7.12 -5.71
C LEU A 90 -26.91 5.91 -4.75
N TYR A 91 -26.16 4.88 -5.11
CA TYR A 91 -25.98 3.66 -4.32
C TYR A 91 -24.55 3.60 -3.77
N GLY A 92 -24.42 3.57 -2.45
CA GLY A 92 -23.13 3.55 -1.75
C GLY A 92 -22.75 2.15 -1.26
N TYR A 93 -21.50 1.75 -1.47
CA TYR A 93 -20.94 0.46 -1.10
C TYR A 93 -19.58 0.64 -0.40
N ASN A 94 -19.11 -0.43 0.26
CA ASN A 94 -17.75 -0.49 0.80
C ASN A 94 -17.00 -1.70 0.24
N THR A 95 -16.24 -1.51 -0.84
CA THR A 95 -15.45 -2.57 -1.47
C THR A 95 -14.09 -2.81 -0.79
N ASP A 96 -13.65 -1.92 0.12
CA ASP A 96 -12.47 -2.18 0.95
C ASP A 96 -12.69 -3.40 1.86
N TYR A 97 -13.93 -3.65 2.31
CA TYR A 97 -14.29 -4.84 3.07
C TYR A 97 -13.97 -6.12 2.29
N ALA A 98 -14.48 -6.23 1.06
CA ALA A 98 -14.22 -7.37 0.20
C ALA A 98 -12.72 -7.47 -0.17
N GLY A 99 -12.07 -6.33 -0.42
CA GLY A 99 -10.65 -6.26 -0.71
C GLY A 99 -9.78 -6.77 0.43
N PHE A 100 -10.05 -6.39 1.68
CA PHE A 100 -9.30 -6.87 2.83
C PHE A 100 -9.61 -8.35 3.16
N ALA A 101 -10.85 -8.78 3.03
CA ALA A 101 -11.22 -10.19 3.17
C ALA A 101 -10.49 -11.06 2.12
N TYR A 102 -10.39 -10.57 0.88
CA TYR A 102 -9.61 -11.23 -0.17
C TYR A 102 -8.13 -11.34 0.22
N LEU A 103 -7.50 -10.25 0.68
CA LEU A 103 -6.09 -10.24 1.10
C LEU A 103 -5.85 -11.32 2.17
N ALA A 104 -6.66 -11.36 3.21
CA ALA A 104 -6.54 -12.37 4.28
C ALA A 104 -6.67 -13.78 3.73
N GLY A 105 -7.72 -14.06 2.96
CA GLY A 105 -7.99 -15.38 2.38
C GLY A 105 -6.89 -15.85 1.41
N ALA A 106 -6.38 -14.96 0.56
CA ALA A 106 -5.32 -15.26 -0.41
C ALA A 106 -4.00 -15.69 0.27
N HIS A 107 -3.76 -15.23 1.50
CA HIS A 107 -2.59 -15.57 2.30
C HIS A 107 -2.87 -16.61 3.41
N GLY A 108 -4.06 -17.23 3.38
CA GLY A 108 -4.42 -18.30 4.34
C GLY A 108 -4.60 -17.79 5.77
N VAL A 109 -4.89 -16.51 5.96
CA VAL A 109 -5.11 -15.91 7.29
C VAL A 109 -6.58 -16.08 7.68
N ASP A 110 -6.82 -16.91 8.70
CA ASP A 110 -8.13 -17.15 9.30
C ASP A 110 -8.23 -16.43 10.64
N PHE A 111 -9.31 -15.66 10.81
CA PHE A 111 -9.58 -14.90 12.03
C PHE A 111 -10.33 -15.69 13.10
N ALA A 112 -10.91 -16.86 12.75
CA ALA A 112 -11.77 -17.62 13.64
C ALA A 112 -11.03 -18.02 14.94
N GLY A 113 -11.55 -17.57 16.07
CA GLY A 113 -10.99 -17.85 17.40
C GLY A 113 -9.69 -17.12 17.74
N LYS A 114 -9.21 -16.21 16.89
CA LYS A 114 -7.93 -15.51 17.06
C LYS A 114 -8.06 -14.20 17.82
N THR A 115 -7.01 -13.84 18.55
CA THR A 115 -6.82 -12.48 19.10
C THR A 115 -6.11 -11.63 18.03
N VAL A 116 -6.80 -10.58 17.57
CA VAL A 116 -6.34 -9.68 16.50
C VAL A 116 -5.99 -8.32 17.09
N LEU A 117 -4.82 -7.81 16.78
CA LEU A 117 -4.38 -6.45 17.12
C LEU A 117 -4.43 -5.57 15.87
N ILE A 118 -5.27 -4.54 15.88
CA ILE A 118 -5.37 -3.55 14.82
C ILE A 118 -4.62 -2.28 15.21
N LEU A 119 -3.66 -1.85 14.41
CA LEU A 119 -2.90 -0.63 14.62
C LEU A 119 -3.59 0.54 13.91
N GLY A 120 -3.95 1.57 14.67
CA GLY A 120 -4.59 2.78 14.18
C GLY A 120 -6.11 2.80 14.38
N THR A 121 -6.69 4.01 14.33
CA THR A 121 -8.11 4.31 14.54
C THR A 121 -8.71 5.11 13.37
N GLY A 122 -8.07 5.05 12.20
CA GLY A 122 -8.46 5.79 10.99
C GLY A 122 -9.61 5.14 10.20
N GLY A 123 -9.90 5.68 9.02
CA GLY A 123 -11.04 5.25 8.18
C GLY A 123 -11.01 3.77 7.77
N THR A 124 -9.85 3.15 7.62
CA THR A 124 -9.72 1.73 7.27
C THR A 124 -9.88 0.80 8.49
N HIS A 125 -9.68 1.33 9.71
CA HIS A 125 -9.84 0.58 10.96
C HIS A 125 -11.22 -0.07 11.09
N SER A 126 -12.29 0.69 10.87
CA SER A 126 -13.67 0.18 10.98
C SER A 126 -13.96 -0.96 9.99
N THR A 127 -13.42 -0.84 8.76
CA THR A 127 -13.54 -1.87 7.73
C THR A 127 -12.82 -3.16 8.15
N VAL A 128 -11.57 -3.05 8.59
CA VAL A 128 -10.78 -4.20 9.07
C VAL A 128 -11.43 -4.83 10.30
N THR A 129 -11.89 -4.03 11.25
CA THR A 129 -12.64 -4.52 12.43
C THR A 129 -13.87 -5.33 12.03
N ALA A 130 -14.63 -4.86 11.02
CA ALA A 130 -15.80 -5.58 10.53
C ALA A 130 -15.42 -6.92 9.91
N VAL A 131 -14.35 -6.98 9.09
CA VAL A 131 -13.87 -8.25 8.49
C VAL A 131 -13.41 -9.23 9.58
N CYS A 132 -12.62 -8.78 10.56
CA CYS A 132 -12.13 -9.62 11.65
C CYS A 132 -13.30 -10.17 12.49
N ARG A 133 -14.30 -9.31 12.79
CA ARG A 133 -15.51 -9.73 13.55
C ARG A 133 -16.33 -10.75 12.79
N ASP A 134 -16.61 -10.51 11.52
CA ASP A 134 -17.36 -11.41 10.66
C ASP A 134 -16.61 -12.73 10.41
N GLY A 135 -15.27 -12.69 10.40
CA GLY A 135 -14.37 -13.85 10.36
C GLY A 135 -14.27 -14.61 11.68
N GLY A 136 -15.03 -14.21 12.71
CA GLY A 136 -15.09 -14.95 13.98
C GLY A 136 -13.89 -14.72 14.92
N ALA A 137 -13.23 -13.57 14.84
CA ALA A 137 -12.17 -13.22 15.79
C ALA A 137 -12.67 -13.30 17.23
N LYS A 138 -11.88 -13.95 18.11
CA LYS A 138 -12.18 -14.11 19.54
C LYS A 138 -12.13 -12.77 20.26
N GLU A 139 -11.10 -11.99 19.96
CA GLU A 139 -10.88 -10.67 20.53
C GLU A 139 -10.27 -9.76 19.47
N ILE A 140 -10.71 -8.51 19.44
CA ILE A 140 -10.18 -7.48 18.57
C ILE A 140 -9.68 -6.33 19.44
N LEU A 141 -8.37 -6.16 19.46
CA LEU A 141 -7.68 -5.09 20.17
C LEU A 141 -7.35 -3.98 19.19
N THR A 142 -7.40 -2.75 19.65
CA THR A 142 -6.95 -1.59 18.90
C THR A 142 -5.78 -0.94 19.61
N ALA A 143 -4.73 -0.57 18.89
CA ALA A 143 -3.65 0.23 19.44
C ALA A 143 -3.48 1.54 18.65
N SER A 144 -3.18 2.62 19.37
CA SER A 144 -2.98 3.95 18.81
C SER A 144 -1.88 4.73 19.54
N ARG A 145 -1.49 5.86 18.95
CA ARG A 145 -0.50 6.77 19.56
C ARG A 145 -0.97 7.40 20.87
N THR A 146 -2.26 7.55 21.03
CA THR A 146 -2.83 8.33 22.15
C THR A 146 -3.56 7.47 23.18
N GLY A 147 -3.82 6.21 22.89
CA GLY A 147 -4.58 5.33 23.78
C GLY A 147 -5.99 5.86 24.12
N LYS A 148 -6.60 6.69 23.23
CA LYS A 148 -7.93 7.27 23.51
C LYS A 148 -9.04 6.23 23.33
N GLY A 149 -10.07 6.33 24.17
CA GLY A 149 -11.16 5.36 24.24
C GLY A 149 -10.65 4.02 24.73
N ASP A 150 -11.05 2.94 24.08
CA ASP A 150 -10.65 1.57 24.41
C ASP A 150 -9.34 1.15 23.71
N ALA A 151 -8.65 2.07 23.02
CA ALA A 151 -7.40 1.77 22.34
C ALA A 151 -6.23 1.75 23.33
N LEU A 152 -5.39 0.72 23.22
CA LEU A 152 -4.12 0.61 23.91
C LEU A 152 -3.09 1.60 23.35
N LEU A 153 -2.08 1.96 24.12
CA LEU A 153 -0.83 2.50 23.58
C LEU A 153 -0.05 1.38 22.87
N TYR A 154 0.77 1.72 21.87
CA TYR A 154 1.60 0.71 21.19
C TYR A 154 2.52 -0.04 22.15
N SER A 155 3.06 0.65 23.17
CA SER A 155 3.87 0.04 24.21
C SER A 155 3.08 -0.96 25.07
N GLU A 156 1.83 -0.68 25.38
CA GLU A 156 0.95 -1.58 26.12
C GLU A 156 0.56 -2.79 25.29
N ALA A 157 0.27 -2.58 24.00
CA ALA A 157 -0.07 -3.67 23.07
C ALA A 157 1.06 -4.71 22.94
N MET A 158 2.33 -4.28 23.01
CA MET A 158 3.49 -5.19 22.97
C MET A 158 3.60 -6.12 24.21
N HIS A 159 2.82 -5.87 25.26
CA HIS A 159 2.74 -6.75 26.43
C HIS A 159 1.56 -7.75 26.35
N ARG A 160 0.93 -7.93 25.18
CA ARG A 160 -0.15 -8.89 24.92
C ARG A 160 0.41 -10.14 24.23
N PRO A 161 0.87 -11.16 24.96
CA PRO A 161 1.51 -12.36 24.39
C PRO A 161 0.54 -13.26 23.62
N ASP A 162 -0.75 -13.05 23.78
CA ASP A 162 -1.84 -13.81 23.18
C ASP A 162 -2.26 -13.29 21.79
N VAL A 163 -1.69 -12.19 21.30
CA VAL A 163 -1.96 -11.66 19.96
C VAL A 163 -1.40 -12.61 18.90
N GLN A 164 -2.28 -13.06 18.01
CA GLN A 164 -1.97 -14.00 16.94
C GLN A 164 -1.92 -13.35 15.55
N ILE A 165 -2.69 -12.28 15.35
CA ILE A 165 -2.72 -11.56 14.09
C ILE A 165 -2.55 -10.07 14.36
N ILE A 166 -1.68 -9.42 13.59
CA ILE A 166 -1.51 -7.96 13.63
C ILE A 166 -1.96 -7.41 12.28
N VAL A 167 -2.77 -6.32 12.32
CA VAL A 167 -3.19 -5.60 11.10
C VAL A 167 -2.81 -4.13 11.22
N ASN A 168 -1.92 -3.64 10.36
CA ASN A 168 -1.61 -2.21 10.28
C ASN A 168 -2.63 -1.50 9.40
N THR A 169 -3.38 -0.56 9.97
CA THR A 169 -4.31 0.34 9.25
C THR A 169 -3.83 1.80 9.27
N THR A 170 -2.61 2.04 9.71
CA THR A 170 -1.99 3.37 9.76
C THR A 170 -1.16 3.66 8.50
N PRO A 171 -0.83 4.92 8.22
CA PRO A 171 0.13 5.27 7.17
C PRO A 171 1.61 5.05 7.57
N CYS A 172 1.90 4.43 8.72
CA CYS A 172 3.28 4.18 9.15
C CYS A 172 3.96 3.22 8.20
N GLY A 173 5.17 3.55 7.76
CA GLY A 173 5.91 2.77 6.76
C GLY A 173 5.53 3.05 5.31
N MET A 174 4.50 3.86 5.05
CA MET A 174 4.10 4.28 3.71
C MET A 174 5.06 5.35 3.15
N PHE A 175 5.31 5.31 1.86
CA PHE A 175 6.05 6.37 1.15
C PHE A 175 5.47 7.77 1.45
N PRO A 176 6.29 8.82 1.68
CA PRO A 176 7.75 8.84 1.63
C PRO A 176 8.45 8.38 2.92
N ASN A 177 7.71 8.11 4.01
CA ASN A 177 8.26 7.77 5.33
C ASN A 177 8.47 6.25 5.49
N VAL A 178 9.16 5.65 4.52
CA VAL A 178 9.51 4.22 4.55
C VAL A 178 10.47 3.90 5.70
N GLY A 179 10.50 2.64 6.13
CA GLY A 179 11.38 2.18 7.21
C GLY A 179 10.85 2.43 8.63
N GLN A 180 9.71 3.13 8.78
CA GLN A 180 9.08 3.29 10.09
C GLN A 180 8.27 2.04 10.47
N CYS A 181 8.30 1.69 11.78
CA CYS A 181 7.55 0.58 12.34
C CYS A 181 7.03 0.97 13.73
N LEU A 182 5.76 0.69 14.01
CA LEU A 182 5.08 1.09 15.24
C LEU A 182 5.32 0.12 16.40
N ILE A 183 5.51 -1.16 16.08
CA ILE A 183 5.65 -2.25 17.03
C ILE A 183 6.70 -3.24 16.51
N ASP A 184 7.28 -4.02 17.41
CA ASP A 184 8.17 -5.11 17.02
C ASP A 184 7.40 -6.44 17.02
N PRO A 185 7.23 -7.13 15.86
CA PRO A 185 6.60 -8.44 15.80
C PRO A 185 7.21 -9.49 16.73
N LYS A 186 8.50 -9.37 17.05
CA LYS A 186 9.18 -10.27 18.01
C LYS A 186 8.62 -10.23 19.44
N ALA A 187 7.89 -9.15 19.78
CA ALA A 187 7.26 -9.03 21.11
C ALA A 187 6.04 -9.96 21.28
N PHE A 188 5.57 -10.61 20.20
CA PHE A 188 4.34 -11.41 20.21
C PHE A 188 4.63 -12.88 19.95
N PRO A 189 4.84 -13.68 21.02
CA PRO A 189 5.24 -15.08 20.89
C PRO A 189 4.20 -16.00 20.23
N ALA A 190 2.92 -15.60 20.24
CA ALA A 190 1.84 -16.34 19.58
C ALA A 190 1.53 -15.85 18.15
N LEU A 191 2.33 -14.92 17.60
CA LEU A 191 2.05 -14.31 16.31
C LEU A 191 2.11 -15.31 15.17
N GLU A 192 1.07 -15.34 14.35
CA GLU A 192 0.92 -16.21 13.17
C GLU A 192 0.96 -15.41 11.86
N ALA A 193 0.41 -14.18 11.87
CA ALA A 193 0.32 -13.37 10.68
C ALA A 193 0.39 -11.86 10.96
N VAL A 194 0.93 -11.13 9.98
CA VAL A 194 0.91 -9.67 9.90
C VAL A 194 0.34 -9.25 8.55
N LEU A 195 -0.74 -8.48 8.57
CA LEU A 195 -1.32 -7.85 7.40
C LEU A 195 -1.09 -6.33 7.46
N ASP A 196 -0.73 -5.73 6.36
CA ASP A 196 -0.51 -4.28 6.29
C ASP A 196 -1.35 -3.70 5.14
N VAL A 197 -2.21 -2.71 5.40
CA VAL A 197 -2.98 -2.06 4.35
C VAL A 197 -2.16 -1.08 3.50
N VAL A 198 -0.93 -0.78 3.91
CA VAL A 198 0.01 0.00 3.11
C VAL A 198 0.40 -0.83 1.87
N TYR A 199 0.33 -0.19 0.71
CA TYR A 199 0.62 -0.80 -0.58
C TYR A 199 1.86 -0.21 -1.30
N ASN A 200 2.39 0.90 -0.80
CA ASN A 200 3.61 1.53 -1.29
C ASN A 200 4.49 1.97 -0.10
N PRO A 201 5.64 1.31 0.13
CA PRO A 201 6.24 0.23 -0.64
C PRO A 201 5.45 -1.09 -0.58
N PHE A 202 5.78 -2.05 -1.45
CA PHE A 202 5.17 -3.39 -1.42
C PHE A 202 5.47 -4.17 -0.13
N ARG A 203 6.61 -3.88 0.49
CA ARG A 203 7.08 -4.46 1.74
C ARG A 203 7.45 -3.33 2.70
N THR A 204 6.63 -3.12 3.71
CA THR A 204 6.91 -2.18 4.79
C THR A 204 7.92 -2.78 5.78
N GLU A 205 8.54 -1.95 6.61
CA GLU A 205 9.42 -2.42 7.67
C GLU A 205 8.70 -3.40 8.62
N LEU A 206 7.42 -3.20 8.88
CA LEU A 206 6.60 -4.12 9.67
C LEU A 206 6.53 -5.50 9.03
N LEU A 207 6.26 -5.59 7.73
CA LEU A 207 6.19 -6.85 7.00
C LEU A 207 7.55 -7.55 6.92
N LEU A 208 8.63 -6.79 6.69
CA LEU A 208 9.98 -7.34 6.66
C LEU A 208 10.37 -7.94 8.03
N ARG A 209 9.98 -7.31 9.14
CA ARG A 209 10.20 -7.87 10.49
C ARG A 209 9.35 -9.11 10.76
N ALA A 210 8.12 -9.14 10.26
CA ALA A 210 7.26 -10.31 10.35
C ALA A 210 7.86 -11.51 9.59
N GLU A 211 8.37 -11.29 8.37
CA GLU A 211 9.09 -12.31 7.60
C GLU A 211 10.33 -12.82 8.34
N ASP A 212 11.09 -11.93 8.99
CA ASP A 212 12.26 -12.30 9.80
C ASP A 212 11.87 -13.14 11.04
N CYS A 213 10.61 -13.04 11.50
CA CYS A 213 10.03 -13.92 12.53
C CYS A 213 9.49 -15.26 11.98
N GLY A 214 9.47 -15.42 10.66
CA GLY A 214 8.93 -16.64 10.01
C GLY A 214 7.42 -16.75 10.01
N VAL A 215 6.69 -15.63 10.22
CA VAL A 215 5.22 -15.59 10.20
C VAL A 215 4.69 -15.10 8.85
N THR A 216 3.43 -15.40 8.54
CA THR A 216 2.78 -14.91 7.33
C THR A 216 2.80 -13.38 7.29
N ALA A 217 3.28 -12.79 6.20
CA ALA A 217 3.34 -11.34 6.00
C ALA A 217 2.72 -10.95 4.65
N ALA A 218 1.68 -10.11 4.65
CA ALA A 218 1.01 -9.70 3.43
C ALA A 218 0.73 -8.19 3.40
N GLY A 219 1.12 -7.55 2.29
CA GLY A 219 0.98 -6.10 2.07
C GLY A 219 -0.29 -5.74 1.29
N GLY A 220 -0.74 -4.50 1.44
CA GLY A 220 -2.03 -3.98 0.97
C GLY A 220 -2.19 -3.87 -0.54
N PHE A 221 -1.19 -4.22 -1.34
CA PHE A 221 -1.29 -4.08 -2.79
C PHE A 221 -2.38 -4.99 -3.39
N GLU A 222 -2.50 -6.22 -2.93
CA GLU A 222 -3.56 -7.13 -3.39
C GLU A 222 -4.95 -6.68 -2.91
N MET A 223 -5.05 -6.12 -1.70
CA MET A 223 -6.27 -5.47 -1.24
C MET A 223 -6.66 -4.30 -2.15
N LEU A 224 -5.68 -3.48 -2.56
CA LEU A 224 -5.90 -2.34 -3.47
C LEU A 224 -6.44 -2.78 -4.84
N VAL A 225 -5.91 -3.86 -5.40
CA VAL A 225 -6.41 -4.42 -6.67
C VAL A 225 -7.78 -5.04 -6.46
N ALA A 226 -7.96 -5.86 -5.44
CA ALA A 226 -9.20 -6.56 -5.18
C ALA A 226 -10.38 -5.61 -4.96
N GLN A 227 -10.23 -4.55 -4.14
CA GLN A 227 -11.28 -3.56 -3.94
C GLN A 227 -11.69 -2.86 -5.24
N ALA A 228 -10.74 -2.65 -6.17
CA ALA A 228 -11.03 -2.05 -7.46
C ALA A 228 -11.78 -3.02 -8.39
N VAL A 229 -11.47 -4.31 -8.36
CA VAL A 229 -12.22 -5.33 -9.11
C VAL A 229 -13.67 -5.41 -8.60
N PHE A 230 -13.88 -5.46 -7.28
CA PHE A 230 -15.22 -5.44 -6.70
C PHE A 230 -15.95 -4.12 -6.98
N ALA A 231 -15.25 -2.98 -7.02
CA ALA A 231 -15.85 -1.71 -7.44
C ALA A 231 -16.27 -1.74 -8.91
N ALA A 232 -15.45 -2.32 -9.80
CA ALA A 232 -15.76 -2.46 -11.21
C ALA A 232 -16.99 -3.34 -11.46
N GLU A 233 -17.24 -4.38 -10.65
CA GLU A 233 -18.49 -5.15 -10.70
C GLU A 233 -19.71 -4.25 -10.41
N HIS A 234 -19.64 -3.41 -9.40
CA HIS A 234 -20.70 -2.44 -9.10
C HIS A 234 -20.87 -1.41 -10.22
N PHE A 235 -19.76 -0.91 -10.79
CA PHE A 235 -19.77 0.10 -11.85
C PHE A 235 -20.41 -0.42 -13.13
N THR A 236 -20.08 -1.66 -13.51
CA THR A 236 -20.54 -2.27 -14.77
C THR A 236 -21.85 -3.05 -14.62
N GLY A 237 -22.24 -3.39 -13.40
CA GLY A 237 -23.34 -4.30 -13.11
C GLY A 237 -23.09 -5.74 -13.56
N ARG A 238 -21.82 -6.12 -13.81
CA ARG A 238 -21.41 -7.45 -14.26
C ARG A 238 -20.60 -8.16 -13.18
N GLN A 239 -20.80 -9.46 -13.05
CA GLN A 239 -19.87 -10.30 -12.28
C GLN A 239 -18.59 -10.49 -13.09
N LEU A 240 -17.45 -10.34 -12.43
CA LEU A 240 -16.11 -10.55 -12.99
C LEU A 240 -15.51 -11.85 -12.43
N ASP A 241 -14.64 -12.48 -13.18
CA ASP A 241 -13.84 -13.60 -12.67
C ASP A 241 -12.74 -13.06 -11.73
N THR A 242 -13.16 -12.74 -10.50
CA THR A 242 -12.27 -12.14 -9.49
C THR A 242 -11.08 -13.04 -9.16
N ALA A 243 -11.28 -14.37 -9.21
CA ALA A 243 -10.24 -15.35 -8.93
C ALA A 243 -9.12 -15.35 -9.99
N ALA A 244 -9.44 -15.05 -11.23
CA ALA A 244 -8.46 -14.91 -12.31
C ALA A 244 -7.91 -13.48 -12.41
N ILE A 245 -8.75 -12.46 -12.33
CA ILE A 245 -8.38 -11.06 -12.60
C ILE A 245 -7.48 -10.50 -11.50
N ILE A 246 -7.82 -10.69 -10.22
CA ILE A 246 -7.06 -10.07 -9.12
C ILE A 246 -5.61 -10.53 -9.12
N PRO A 247 -5.28 -11.84 -9.18
CA PRO A 247 -3.88 -12.28 -9.21
C PRO A 247 -3.15 -11.84 -10.49
N ALA A 248 -3.83 -11.84 -11.64
CA ALA A 248 -3.23 -11.45 -12.92
C ALA A 248 -2.83 -9.97 -12.91
N VAL A 249 -3.76 -9.08 -12.56
CA VAL A 249 -3.52 -7.63 -12.48
C VAL A 249 -2.49 -7.29 -11.40
N SER A 250 -2.58 -7.94 -10.23
CA SER A 250 -1.60 -7.74 -9.15
C SER A 250 -0.19 -8.12 -9.59
N ARG A 251 -0.01 -9.24 -10.27
CA ARG A 251 1.29 -9.70 -10.78
C ARG A 251 1.84 -8.74 -11.82
N GLU A 252 1.02 -8.37 -12.80
CA GLU A 252 1.43 -7.46 -13.88
C GLU A 252 1.90 -6.10 -13.32
N LEU A 253 1.09 -5.50 -12.45
CA LEU A 253 1.42 -4.21 -11.86
C LEU A 253 2.62 -4.28 -10.91
N ARG A 254 2.78 -5.36 -10.14
CA ARG A 254 4.00 -5.57 -9.36
C ARG A 254 5.24 -5.60 -10.26
N HIS A 255 5.20 -6.29 -11.40
CA HIS A 255 6.32 -6.30 -12.37
C HIS A 255 6.60 -4.90 -12.93
N GLN A 256 5.56 -4.12 -13.22
CA GLN A 256 5.71 -2.75 -13.72
C GLN A 256 6.29 -1.80 -12.67
N LEU A 257 5.83 -1.88 -11.42
CA LEU A 257 6.14 -0.91 -10.37
C LEU A 257 7.36 -1.27 -9.52
N ALA A 258 7.67 -2.56 -9.36
CA ALA A 258 8.80 -2.99 -8.54
C ALA A 258 10.14 -2.52 -9.10
N ASN A 259 11.07 -2.21 -8.21
CA ASN A 259 12.46 -1.98 -8.55
C ASN A 259 13.17 -3.32 -8.83
N VAL A 260 14.18 -3.28 -9.67
CA VAL A 260 15.11 -4.40 -9.93
C VAL A 260 16.51 -3.97 -9.53
N SER A 261 17.09 -4.61 -8.53
CA SER A 261 18.42 -4.31 -8.06
C SER A 261 19.44 -5.31 -8.64
N ILE A 262 20.50 -4.79 -9.26
CA ILE A 262 21.59 -5.61 -9.78
C ILE A 262 22.77 -5.49 -8.83
N ILE A 263 23.14 -6.62 -8.23
CA ILE A 263 24.27 -6.76 -7.32
C ILE A 263 25.35 -7.63 -7.95
N GLY A 264 26.59 -7.47 -7.51
CA GLY A 264 27.71 -8.28 -8.00
C GLY A 264 29.05 -7.57 -7.80
N MET A 265 30.14 -8.27 -8.11
CA MET A 265 31.51 -7.78 -7.92
C MET A 265 31.81 -6.54 -8.77
N PRO A 266 32.77 -5.71 -8.38
CA PRO A 266 33.28 -4.63 -9.23
C PRO A 266 33.71 -5.16 -10.61
N GLY A 267 33.41 -4.40 -11.68
CA GLY A 267 33.83 -4.75 -13.05
C GLY A 267 33.03 -5.87 -13.72
N CYS A 268 32.02 -6.50 -13.08
CA CYS A 268 31.26 -7.60 -13.69
C CYS A 268 30.15 -7.15 -14.68
N GLY A 269 30.11 -5.88 -15.08
CA GLY A 269 29.21 -5.39 -16.12
C GLY A 269 27.81 -4.97 -15.64
N LYS A 270 27.60 -4.71 -14.34
CA LYS A 270 26.28 -4.35 -13.76
C LYS A 270 25.64 -3.14 -14.46
N SER A 271 26.39 -2.07 -14.69
CA SER A 271 25.86 -0.85 -15.32
C SER A 271 25.45 -1.11 -16.77
N THR A 272 26.24 -1.89 -17.53
CA THR A 272 25.93 -2.25 -18.92
C THR A 272 24.68 -3.12 -19.00
N VAL A 273 24.61 -4.18 -18.19
CA VAL A 273 23.44 -5.06 -18.12
C VAL A 273 22.22 -4.30 -17.59
N GLY A 274 22.42 -3.45 -16.57
CA GLY A 274 21.37 -2.64 -15.96
C GLY A 274 20.71 -1.68 -16.94
N ALA A 275 21.50 -0.96 -17.71
CA ALA A 275 20.99 -0.04 -18.73
C ALA A 275 20.20 -0.79 -19.82
N ALA A 276 20.72 -1.93 -20.30
CA ALA A 276 20.02 -2.76 -21.29
C ALA A 276 18.71 -3.33 -20.73
N LEU A 277 18.71 -3.80 -19.47
CA LEU A 277 17.53 -4.33 -18.80
C LEU A 277 16.47 -3.25 -18.55
N ALA A 278 16.89 -2.06 -18.12
CA ALA A 278 16.01 -0.92 -17.90
C ALA A 278 15.24 -0.55 -19.19
N LYS A 279 15.96 -0.48 -20.31
CA LYS A 279 15.35 -0.25 -21.62
C LYS A 279 14.35 -1.34 -22.01
N ARG A 280 14.66 -2.61 -21.74
CA ARG A 280 13.80 -3.75 -22.07
C ARG A 280 12.53 -3.79 -21.22
N LEU A 281 12.63 -3.38 -19.95
CA LEU A 281 11.53 -3.39 -18.98
C LEU A 281 10.74 -2.07 -18.94
N ASP A 282 11.12 -1.08 -19.74
CA ASP A 282 10.60 0.29 -19.69
C ASP A 282 10.67 0.90 -18.29
N LYS A 283 11.85 0.77 -17.66
CA LYS A 283 12.15 1.28 -16.31
C LYS A 283 13.24 2.33 -16.35
N LYS A 284 13.25 3.20 -15.35
CA LYS A 284 14.33 4.17 -15.17
C LYS A 284 15.62 3.43 -14.77
N PHE A 285 16.71 3.69 -15.48
CA PHE A 285 18.04 3.21 -15.06
C PHE A 285 18.64 4.14 -14.02
N VAL A 286 19.20 3.58 -12.94
CA VAL A 286 19.95 4.29 -11.90
C VAL A 286 21.25 3.53 -11.64
N ASP A 287 22.39 4.18 -11.91
CA ASP A 287 23.69 3.71 -11.46
C ASP A 287 23.99 4.35 -10.10
N LEU A 288 24.15 3.52 -9.06
CA LEU A 288 24.28 4.00 -7.69
C LEU A 288 25.61 4.74 -7.49
N ASP A 289 26.69 4.27 -8.14
CA ASP A 289 28.01 4.89 -8.04
C ASP A 289 27.98 6.29 -8.70
N ALA A 290 27.39 6.41 -9.88
CA ALA A 290 27.20 7.71 -10.55
C ALA A 290 26.27 8.65 -9.74
N GLU A 291 25.25 8.13 -9.08
CA GLU A 291 24.37 8.95 -8.24
C GLU A 291 25.06 9.44 -6.95
N ILE A 292 26.00 8.66 -6.38
CA ILE A 292 26.85 9.10 -5.27
C ILE A 292 27.74 10.26 -5.72
N GLU A 293 28.46 10.12 -6.84
CA GLU A 293 29.31 11.20 -7.37
C GLU A 293 28.52 12.47 -7.66
N ARG A 294 27.33 12.31 -8.27
CA ARG A 294 26.44 13.45 -8.56
C ARG A 294 26.00 14.21 -7.30
N ARG A 295 25.73 13.50 -6.20
CA ARG A 295 25.26 14.12 -4.94
C ARG A 295 26.37 14.70 -4.10
N THR A 296 27.53 14.04 -4.07
CA THR A 296 28.66 14.51 -3.28
C THR A 296 29.47 15.60 -4.01
N GLY A 297 29.39 15.65 -5.33
CA GLY A 297 30.21 16.52 -6.15
C GLY A 297 31.67 16.04 -6.30
N HIS A 298 31.99 14.86 -5.76
CA HIS A 298 33.31 14.25 -5.79
C HIS A 298 33.25 12.91 -6.53
N ASN A 299 34.33 12.55 -7.23
CA ASN A 299 34.45 11.20 -7.76
C ASN A 299 34.78 10.20 -6.65
N ILE A 300 34.44 8.94 -6.87
CA ILE A 300 34.62 7.88 -5.85
C ILE A 300 36.05 7.73 -5.39
N PRO A 301 37.07 7.72 -6.29
CA PRO A 301 38.49 7.71 -5.87
C PRO A 301 38.88 8.86 -4.94
N ASP A 302 38.36 10.07 -5.19
CA ASP A 302 38.62 11.23 -4.31
C ASP A 302 37.97 11.06 -2.93
N ILE A 303 36.75 10.55 -2.86
CA ILE A 303 36.10 10.24 -1.58
C ILE A 303 36.93 9.26 -0.76
N PHE A 304 37.42 8.18 -1.39
CA PHE A 304 38.29 7.21 -0.71
C PHE A 304 39.60 7.83 -0.25
N ALA A 305 40.21 8.70 -1.07
CA ALA A 305 41.50 9.32 -0.75
C ALA A 305 41.42 10.38 0.35
N GLN A 306 40.34 11.17 0.37
CA GLN A 306 40.18 12.32 1.26
C GLN A 306 39.41 11.98 2.55
N GLU A 307 38.40 11.13 2.46
CA GLU A 307 37.46 10.85 3.56
C GLU A 307 37.48 9.39 4.02
N GLY A 308 38.05 8.48 3.24
CA GLY A 308 38.18 7.06 3.56
C GLY A 308 36.98 6.19 3.21
N GLU A 309 37.12 4.87 3.43
CA GLU A 309 36.08 3.87 3.10
C GLU A 309 34.79 4.07 3.91
N ASP A 310 34.92 4.42 5.19
CA ASP A 310 33.75 4.60 6.06
C ASP A 310 32.82 5.74 5.60
N ALA A 311 33.41 6.83 5.09
CA ALA A 311 32.65 7.93 4.52
C ALA A 311 31.91 7.50 3.24
N PHE A 312 32.61 6.82 2.34
CA PHE A 312 31.99 6.25 1.14
C PHE A 312 30.82 5.33 1.49
N ARG A 313 30.97 4.46 2.49
CA ARG A 313 29.89 3.54 2.91
C ARG A 313 28.68 4.27 3.47
N ARG A 314 28.86 5.39 4.16
CA ARG A 314 27.75 6.25 4.59
C ARG A 314 27.02 6.85 3.39
N TYR A 315 27.76 7.44 2.43
CA TYR A 315 27.18 7.98 1.20
C TYR A 315 26.44 6.90 0.40
N GLU A 316 27.02 5.71 0.26
CA GLU A 316 26.38 4.58 -0.42
C GLU A 316 25.04 4.21 0.25
N ALA A 317 24.99 4.15 1.58
CA ALA A 317 23.77 3.82 2.32
C ALA A 317 22.72 4.92 2.19
N ASP A 318 23.09 6.19 2.35
CA ASP A 318 22.18 7.32 2.27
C ASP A 318 21.57 7.48 0.87
N VAL A 319 22.42 7.35 -0.17
CA VAL A 319 21.97 7.45 -1.56
C VAL A 319 21.06 6.26 -1.91
N LEU A 320 21.44 5.06 -1.51
CA LEU A 320 20.61 3.87 -1.74
C LEU A 320 19.24 4.00 -1.05
N ALA A 321 19.21 4.43 0.21
CA ALA A 321 17.96 4.62 0.96
C ALA A 321 17.01 5.59 0.25
N GLU A 322 17.53 6.66 -0.38
CA GLU A 322 16.71 7.60 -1.14
C GLU A 322 16.30 7.05 -2.51
N VAL A 323 17.21 6.38 -3.24
CA VAL A 323 16.92 5.77 -4.54
C VAL A 323 15.87 4.67 -4.39
N ALA A 324 15.98 3.83 -3.36
CA ALA A 324 15.08 2.72 -3.11
C ALA A 324 13.62 3.15 -2.82
N LYS A 325 13.38 4.40 -2.41
CA LYS A 325 12.02 4.95 -2.24
C LYS A 325 11.26 5.10 -3.57
N GLY A 326 11.97 5.17 -4.69
CA GLY A 326 11.34 5.27 -6.01
C GLY A 326 10.76 3.93 -6.48
N ASN A 327 9.94 3.99 -7.53
CA ASN A 327 9.34 2.83 -8.17
C ASN A 327 9.80 2.71 -9.64
N SER A 328 9.62 1.52 -10.23
CA SER A 328 9.90 1.26 -11.64
C SER A 328 11.33 1.61 -12.08
N GLN A 329 12.31 1.19 -11.29
CA GLN A 329 13.73 1.44 -11.55
C GLN A 329 14.50 0.13 -11.72
N VAL A 330 15.59 0.19 -12.49
CA VAL A 330 16.68 -0.79 -12.46
C VAL A 330 17.88 -0.10 -11.82
N ILE A 331 18.31 -0.60 -10.67
CA ILE A 331 19.35 0.00 -9.83
C ILE A 331 20.59 -0.86 -9.94
N ALA A 332 21.65 -0.36 -10.58
CA ALA A 332 22.97 -1.00 -10.55
C ALA A 332 23.70 -0.57 -9.27
N CYS A 333 23.89 -1.51 -8.37
CA CYS A 333 24.48 -1.26 -7.05
C CYS A 333 26.02 -1.36 -7.07
N GLY A 334 26.68 -0.63 -6.18
CA GLY A 334 28.12 -0.78 -5.93
C GLY A 334 28.50 -2.19 -5.48
N GLY A 335 29.72 -2.61 -5.75
CA GLY A 335 30.17 -3.98 -5.46
C GLY A 335 30.16 -4.39 -3.98
N GLY A 336 30.20 -3.40 -3.08
CA GLY A 336 30.18 -3.62 -1.62
C GLY A 336 28.83 -3.39 -0.94
N VAL A 337 27.79 -3.05 -1.68
CA VAL A 337 26.48 -2.64 -1.16
C VAL A 337 25.86 -3.67 -0.18
N ILE A 338 26.05 -4.96 -0.45
CA ILE A 338 25.50 -6.06 0.36
C ILE A 338 26.27 -6.29 1.69
N LYS A 339 27.41 -5.62 1.91
CA LYS A 339 28.15 -5.73 3.17
C LYS A 339 27.38 -5.09 4.35
N SER A 340 26.52 -4.11 4.06
CA SER A 340 25.70 -3.44 5.04
C SER A 340 24.33 -4.13 5.16
N PRO A 341 23.94 -4.59 6.38
CA PRO A 341 22.59 -5.09 6.63
C PRO A 341 21.50 -4.05 6.31
N ALA A 342 21.76 -2.76 6.57
CA ALA A 342 20.83 -1.68 6.25
C ALA A 342 20.61 -1.55 4.75
N ASN A 343 21.66 -1.64 3.94
CA ASN A 343 21.55 -1.63 2.48
C ASN A 343 20.78 -2.86 1.97
N THR A 344 21.09 -4.04 2.50
CA THR A 344 20.36 -5.27 2.16
C THR A 344 18.87 -5.14 2.51
N ARG A 345 18.55 -4.49 3.63
CA ARG A 345 17.17 -4.18 4.04
C ARG A 345 16.49 -3.25 3.05
N ALA A 346 17.15 -2.18 2.62
CA ALA A 346 16.62 -1.21 1.66
C ALA A 346 16.38 -1.81 0.25
N LEU A 347 17.10 -2.88 -0.11
CA LEU A 347 16.96 -3.59 -1.39
C LEU A 347 15.85 -4.67 -1.38
N ARG A 348 15.34 -5.06 -0.21
CA ARG A 348 14.23 -6.00 -0.03
C ARG A 348 12.89 -5.33 -0.24
#